data_e23df6d6810ee0bc2506e70cd07a6378
#
_entry.id   e23df6d6810ee0bc2506e70cd07a6378
#
_cell.length_a   1.000
_cell.length_b   1.000
_cell.length_c   1.000
_cell.angle_alpha   90.00
_cell.angle_beta   90.00
_cell.angle_gamma   90.00
#
_symmetry.space_group_name_H-M   'P 1'
#
loop_
_entity.id
_entity.type
_entity.pdbx_description
1 polymer ?
#
loop_
_entity_poly.entity_id
_entity_poly.type
_entity_poly.pdbx_seq_one_letter_code
_entity_poly.pdbx_strand_id
1 'polypeptide(L)'
;SSTSSTSSTSSISPAREIVLSGINLGTYGRDLTPRIAFLDLLRRILDETSLERLRLSSIEPQDVTQDLVDLFASADRIAQHFHMPLQSASDRILAAMHRWYRSAHYARRLDLIHDRLPHAAIGADVIAGFPGETESDHAATVAFIERHPFTYLHVFSYSPRPGTKAAAAPHQVPAATIKQRARELRSLSDSKSSAFRRSQIGRTLRVLTLHRDARSISEHTGAEYTPALSTNYLRVQIPGIFPSNQWQDVAITSQEGNYLCGQILESDPPPLCESSAYSASLRYP
;
A
#
# COMPACT_ATOMS: atom_id res chain seq x y z
N SER A 1 0.98 13.62 -56.32
CA SER A 1 1.23 12.68 -55.23
C SER A 1 1.18 13.40 -53.90
N SER A 2 0.03 13.34 -53.25
CA SER A 2 -0.24 13.89 -51.94
C SER A 2 -0.03 12.76 -50.92
N THR A 3 1.01 12.85 -50.12
CA THR A 3 1.27 11.98 -49.00
C THR A 3 0.48 12.50 -47.78
N SER A 4 -0.61 11.86 -47.42
CA SER A 4 -1.33 12.10 -46.18
C SER A 4 -0.54 11.43 -45.06
N SER A 5 0.12 12.23 -44.23
CA SER A 5 0.69 11.80 -42.93
C SER A 5 -0.44 11.66 -41.91
N THR A 6 -0.86 10.43 -41.68
CA THR A 6 -1.70 10.10 -40.51
C THR A 6 -0.85 10.16 -39.26
N SER A 7 -0.94 11.27 -38.54
CA SER A 7 -0.44 11.37 -37.16
C SER A 7 -1.32 10.52 -36.24
N SER A 8 -0.81 9.33 -35.90
CA SER A 8 -1.39 8.53 -34.80
C SER A 8 -1.13 9.23 -33.49
N THR A 9 -2.06 10.05 -33.03
CA THR A 9 -2.12 10.50 -31.64
C THR A 9 -2.41 9.27 -30.78
N SER A 10 -1.37 8.69 -30.18
CA SER A 10 -1.56 7.70 -29.12
C SER A 10 -2.31 8.40 -27.98
N SER A 11 -3.59 8.09 -27.82
CA SER A 11 -4.36 8.56 -26.67
C SER A 11 -3.77 7.93 -25.40
N ILE A 12 -3.02 8.72 -24.63
CA ILE A 12 -2.52 8.30 -23.33
C ILE A 12 -3.75 8.15 -22.44
N SER A 13 -4.04 6.93 -21.99
CA SER A 13 -5.10 6.69 -21.03
C SER A 13 -4.80 7.45 -19.72
N PRO A 14 -5.76 8.16 -19.13
CA PRO A 14 -5.54 8.90 -17.91
C PRO A 14 -5.10 7.96 -16.77
N ALA A 15 -4.20 8.44 -15.91
CA ALA A 15 -3.78 7.70 -14.72
C ALA A 15 -4.99 7.52 -13.78
N ARG A 16 -5.29 6.28 -13.39
CA ARG A 16 -6.39 5.96 -12.48
C ARG A 16 -5.96 5.94 -11.02
N GLU A 17 -4.69 5.68 -10.76
CA GLU A 17 -4.09 5.75 -9.42
C GLU A 17 -2.89 6.69 -9.44
N ILE A 18 -2.78 7.55 -8.43
CA ILE A 18 -1.61 8.40 -8.18
C ILE A 18 -1.04 8.05 -6.81
N VAL A 19 0.29 7.93 -6.74
CA VAL A 19 1.01 7.78 -5.47
C VAL A 19 1.59 9.14 -5.07
N LEU A 20 1.08 9.71 -3.98
CA LEU A 20 1.63 10.92 -3.39
C LEU A 20 2.87 10.55 -2.60
N SER A 21 4.02 11.11 -3.00
CA SER A 21 5.32 10.81 -2.41
C SER A 21 6.04 12.07 -1.97
N GLY A 22 6.83 11.97 -0.90
CA GLY A 22 7.67 13.05 -0.39
C GLY A 22 8.55 12.54 0.74
N ILE A 23 9.58 13.32 1.09
CA ILE A 23 10.51 12.97 2.19
C ILE A 23 9.76 12.93 3.53
N ASN A 24 8.82 13.86 3.74
CA ASN A 24 7.96 13.93 4.91
C ASN A 24 6.63 14.60 4.53
N LEU A 25 5.64 13.80 4.17
CA LEU A 25 4.33 14.28 3.70
C LEU A 25 3.61 15.11 4.76
N GLY A 26 3.72 14.74 6.04
CA GLY A 26 3.05 15.45 7.15
C GLY A 26 3.58 16.87 7.41
N THR A 27 4.69 17.25 6.77
CA THR A 27 5.21 18.62 6.85
C THR A 27 4.71 19.53 5.74
N TYR A 28 3.92 19.02 4.80
CA TYR A 28 3.37 19.80 3.70
C TYR A 28 2.67 21.06 4.19
N GLY A 29 2.93 22.16 3.51
CA GLY A 29 2.28 23.44 3.72
C GLY A 29 2.68 24.21 4.98
N ARG A 30 3.65 23.71 5.76
CA ARG A 30 4.17 24.44 6.94
C ARG A 30 4.91 25.73 6.56
N ASP A 31 5.44 25.78 5.36
CA ASP A 31 6.17 26.91 4.75
C ASP A 31 5.26 27.86 3.95
N LEU A 32 3.98 27.51 3.77
CA LEU A 32 3.04 28.34 3.05
C LEU A 32 2.43 29.45 3.93
N THR A 33 1.94 30.50 3.28
CA THR A 33 1.22 31.59 3.94
C THR A 33 -0.07 31.87 3.17
N PRO A 34 -1.26 31.58 3.74
CA PRO A 34 -1.51 30.92 5.01
C PRO A 34 -1.03 29.46 5.02
N ARG A 35 -0.76 28.89 6.20
CA ARG A 35 -0.41 27.48 6.35
C ARG A 35 -1.56 26.60 5.90
N ILE A 36 -1.24 25.52 5.18
CA ILE A 36 -2.18 24.49 4.75
C ILE A 36 -1.77 23.16 5.38
N ALA A 37 -2.70 22.46 6.02
CA ALA A 37 -2.40 21.15 6.57
C ALA A 37 -2.34 20.08 5.46
N PHE A 38 -1.54 19.04 5.67
CA PHE A 38 -1.49 17.90 4.75
C PHE A 38 -2.87 17.26 4.54
N LEU A 39 -3.67 17.18 5.59
CA LEU A 39 -5.05 16.68 5.52
C LEU A 39 -5.93 17.53 4.58
N ASP A 40 -5.76 18.85 4.57
CA ASP A 40 -6.52 19.75 3.69
C ASP A 40 -6.11 19.55 2.22
N LEU A 41 -4.81 19.29 1.96
CA LEU A 41 -4.37 18.90 0.62
C LEU A 41 -5.06 17.62 0.15
N LEU A 42 -5.15 16.59 1.00
CA LEU A 42 -5.82 15.34 0.63
C LEU A 42 -7.30 15.57 0.32
N ARG A 43 -8.01 16.34 1.15
CA ARG A 43 -9.41 16.69 0.92
C ARG A 43 -9.58 17.44 -0.41
N ARG A 44 -8.75 18.43 -0.67
CA ARG A 44 -8.79 19.18 -1.93
C ARG A 44 -8.53 18.32 -3.15
N ILE A 45 -7.58 17.38 -3.09
CA ILE A 45 -7.36 16.42 -4.18
C ILE A 45 -8.62 15.59 -4.43
N LEU A 46 -9.28 15.13 -3.37
CA LEU A 46 -10.51 14.37 -3.50
C LEU A 46 -11.69 15.21 -4.05
N ASP A 47 -11.80 16.44 -3.63
CA ASP A 47 -12.95 17.32 -3.98
C ASP A 47 -12.76 17.98 -5.36
N GLU A 48 -11.52 18.38 -5.69
CA GLU A 48 -11.23 19.19 -6.87
C GLU A 48 -10.79 18.34 -8.09
N THR A 49 -10.63 17.01 -7.94
CA THR A 49 -10.19 16.12 -9.03
C THR A 49 -11.09 14.91 -9.20
N SER A 50 -11.07 14.32 -10.40
CA SER A 50 -11.71 13.04 -10.71
C SER A 50 -10.78 11.85 -10.51
N LEU A 51 -9.68 11.99 -9.77
CA LEU A 51 -8.75 10.90 -9.49
C LEU A 51 -9.48 9.72 -8.85
N GLU A 52 -9.32 8.53 -9.40
CA GLU A 52 -10.06 7.34 -8.96
C GLU A 52 -9.41 6.68 -7.73
N ARG A 53 -8.08 6.76 -7.58
CA ARG A 53 -7.37 6.29 -6.36
C ARG A 53 -6.16 7.16 -6.03
N LEU A 54 -6.11 7.60 -4.79
CA LEU A 54 -4.95 8.24 -4.18
C LEU A 54 -4.28 7.29 -3.22
N ARG A 55 -2.97 7.07 -3.35
CA ARG A 55 -2.16 6.29 -2.42
C ARG A 55 -1.08 7.16 -1.81
N LEU A 56 -0.79 6.96 -0.54
CA LEU A 56 0.36 7.59 0.11
C LEU A 56 1.56 6.65 0.08
N SER A 57 2.76 7.18 -0.14
CA SER A 57 4.00 6.40 -0.12
C SER A 57 4.39 6.02 1.30
N SER A 58 4.61 7.00 2.16
CA SER A 58 4.93 6.82 3.58
C SER A 58 4.43 8.00 4.39
N ILE A 59 4.14 7.75 5.66
CA ILE A 59 3.69 8.76 6.60
C ILE A 59 4.35 8.53 7.96
N GLU A 60 4.82 9.60 8.60
CA GLU A 60 5.42 9.49 9.93
C GLU A 60 4.33 9.18 10.99
N PRO A 61 4.64 8.39 12.03
CA PRO A 61 3.66 8.01 13.05
C PRO A 61 2.93 9.17 13.71
N GLN A 62 3.56 10.36 13.80
CA GLN A 62 2.95 11.57 14.35
C GLN A 62 1.82 12.13 13.49
N ASP A 63 1.91 11.92 12.19
CA ASP A 63 0.99 12.50 11.23
C ASP A 63 -0.23 11.57 10.99
N VAL A 64 -0.19 10.34 11.54
CA VAL A 64 -1.34 9.42 11.57
C VAL A 64 -2.28 9.85 12.70
N THR A 65 -3.08 10.88 12.43
CA THR A 65 -4.08 11.42 13.36
C THR A 65 -5.43 10.70 13.20
N GLN A 66 -6.34 10.89 14.17
CA GLN A 66 -7.70 10.39 14.05
C GLN A 66 -8.39 10.90 12.77
N ASP A 67 -8.29 12.21 12.49
CA ASP A 67 -8.91 12.82 11.31
C ASP A 67 -8.37 12.25 10.00
N LEU A 68 -7.07 11.90 9.94
CA LEU A 68 -6.49 11.25 8.78
C LEU A 68 -7.06 9.85 8.59
N VAL A 69 -7.12 9.05 9.65
CA VAL A 69 -7.66 7.68 9.59
C VAL A 69 -9.15 7.70 9.27
N ASP A 70 -9.90 8.66 9.80
CA ASP A 70 -11.32 8.85 9.47
C ASP A 70 -11.52 9.24 8.01
N LEU A 71 -10.65 10.08 7.44
CA LEU A 71 -10.66 10.38 6.01
C LEU A 71 -10.41 9.11 5.17
N PHE A 72 -9.45 8.28 5.55
CA PHE A 72 -9.18 7.00 4.86
C PHE A 72 -10.35 6.03 4.97
N ALA A 73 -11.07 6.03 6.09
CA ALA A 73 -12.22 5.17 6.31
C ALA A 73 -13.48 5.63 5.55
N SER A 74 -13.62 6.93 5.29
CA SER A 74 -14.79 7.52 4.65
C SER A 74 -14.65 7.74 3.15
N ALA A 75 -13.42 7.74 2.61
CA ALA A 75 -13.15 8.05 1.21
C ALA A 75 -12.71 6.80 0.43
N ASP A 76 -13.61 6.20 -0.35
CA ASP A 76 -13.33 5.01 -1.18
C ASP A 76 -12.19 5.21 -2.19
N ARG A 77 -11.91 6.47 -2.54
CA ARG A 77 -10.83 6.86 -3.44
C ARG A 77 -9.47 6.95 -2.79
N ILE A 78 -9.34 6.70 -1.48
CA ILE A 78 -8.05 6.57 -0.80
C ILE A 78 -7.69 5.09 -0.65
N ALA A 79 -6.48 4.73 -1.05
CA ALA A 79 -5.97 3.37 -0.90
C ALA A 79 -5.81 3.03 0.60
N GLN A 80 -6.39 1.91 1.03
CA GLN A 80 -6.31 1.44 2.43
C GLN A 80 -4.92 0.82 2.70
N HIS A 81 -3.92 1.66 2.63
CA HIS A 81 -2.52 1.28 2.79
C HIS A 81 -1.77 2.36 3.56
N PHE A 82 -1.15 1.97 4.66
CA PHE A 82 -0.29 2.81 5.49
C PHE A 82 1.12 2.25 5.48
N HIS A 83 2.09 3.07 5.17
CA HIS A 83 3.50 2.73 5.38
C HIS A 83 4.08 3.71 6.40
N MET A 84 4.34 3.20 7.62
CA MET A 84 4.87 4.00 8.73
C MET A 84 6.25 3.50 9.13
N PRO A 85 7.33 4.30 9.01
CA PRO A 85 8.65 3.89 9.46
C PRO A 85 8.68 3.60 10.98
N LEU A 86 8.93 2.34 11.38
CA LEU A 86 9.09 1.94 12.79
C LEU A 86 10.55 2.11 13.26
N GLN A 87 11.48 1.76 12.41
CA GLN A 87 12.94 1.73 12.61
C GLN A 87 13.38 0.72 13.68
N SER A 88 12.82 0.75 14.89
CA SER A 88 13.01 -0.15 16.02
C SER A 88 11.83 -0.04 16.96
N ALA A 89 11.58 -1.04 17.79
CA ALA A 89 10.61 -0.94 18.89
C ALA A 89 11.27 -0.85 20.28
N SER A 90 12.60 -0.76 20.34
CA SER A 90 13.32 -0.38 21.55
C SER A 90 13.34 1.13 21.69
N ASP A 91 12.75 1.67 22.75
CA ASP A 91 12.72 3.12 23.01
C ASP A 91 14.13 3.70 23.16
N ARG A 92 15.08 2.91 23.68
CA ARG A 92 16.48 3.30 23.79
C ARG A 92 17.12 3.47 22.41
N ILE A 93 16.88 2.54 21.48
CA ILE A 93 17.39 2.60 20.11
C ILE A 93 16.70 3.72 19.32
N LEU A 94 15.38 3.89 19.48
CA LEU A 94 14.67 5.02 18.88
C LEU A 94 15.23 6.38 19.32
N ALA A 95 15.59 6.52 20.61
CA ALA A 95 16.24 7.72 21.13
C ALA A 95 17.64 7.92 20.49
N ALA A 96 18.43 6.85 20.36
CA ALA A 96 19.75 6.89 19.71
C ALA A 96 19.66 7.23 18.20
N MET A 97 18.57 6.85 17.54
CA MET A 97 18.25 7.23 16.16
C MET A 97 17.67 8.66 16.04
N HIS A 98 17.54 9.38 17.16
CA HIS A 98 16.88 10.69 17.23
C HIS A 98 15.43 10.67 16.76
N ARG A 99 14.72 9.53 16.96
CA ARG A 99 13.28 9.45 16.71
C ARG A 99 12.53 10.08 17.89
N TRP A 100 11.57 10.95 17.57
CA TRP A 100 10.78 11.66 18.56
C TRP A 100 9.71 10.77 19.23
N TYR A 101 9.22 9.71 18.53
CA TYR A 101 8.24 8.77 19.04
C TYR A 101 8.89 7.64 19.85
N ARG A 102 8.05 6.92 20.60
CA ARG A 102 8.38 5.72 21.35
C ARG A 102 7.42 4.58 20.96
N SER A 103 7.78 3.36 21.30
CA SER A 103 7.01 2.16 20.96
C SER A 103 5.53 2.25 21.35
N ALA A 104 5.23 2.74 22.55
CA ALA A 104 3.84 2.95 23.00
C ALA A 104 3.07 3.99 22.18
N HIS A 105 3.74 5.04 21.67
CA HIS A 105 3.11 6.01 20.77
C HIS A 105 2.80 5.34 19.41
N TYR A 106 3.74 4.59 18.88
CA TYR A 106 3.57 3.89 17.62
C TYR A 106 2.44 2.85 17.71
N ALA A 107 2.38 2.07 18.81
CA ALA A 107 1.32 1.09 19.06
C ALA A 107 -0.08 1.73 18.97
N ARG A 108 -0.30 2.87 19.64
CA ARG A 108 -1.59 3.58 19.56
C ARG A 108 -1.99 3.98 18.13
N ARG A 109 -1.02 4.22 17.24
CA ARG A 109 -1.31 4.52 15.82
C ARG A 109 -1.72 3.26 15.06
N LEU A 110 -1.09 2.12 15.37
CA LEU A 110 -1.51 0.83 14.82
C LEU A 110 -2.92 0.45 15.25
N ASP A 111 -3.22 0.61 16.54
CA ASP A 111 -4.57 0.35 17.10
C ASP A 111 -5.60 1.23 16.40
N LEU A 112 -5.34 2.55 16.30
CA LEU A 112 -6.22 3.50 15.64
C LEU A 112 -6.54 3.10 14.18
N ILE A 113 -5.52 2.68 13.41
CA ILE A 113 -5.72 2.22 12.03
C ILE A 113 -6.53 0.91 12.03
N HIS A 114 -6.15 -0.05 12.86
CA HIS A 114 -6.76 -1.37 12.87
C HIS A 114 -8.23 -1.34 13.28
N ASP A 115 -8.57 -0.53 14.27
CA ASP A 115 -9.95 -0.38 14.76
C ASP A 115 -10.88 0.21 13.70
N ARG A 116 -10.37 1.16 12.89
CA ARG A 116 -11.17 1.84 11.87
C ARG A 116 -11.10 1.16 10.50
N LEU A 117 -10.01 0.50 10.20
CA LEU A 117 -9.69 -0.10 8.90
C LEU A 117 -9.04 -1.48 9.09
N PRO A 118 -9.77 -2.49 9.57
CA PRO A 118 -9.20 -3.80 9.95
C PRO A 118 -8.59 -4.58 8.77
N HIS A 119 -8.86 -4.15 7.54
CA HIS A 119 -8.34 -4.76 6.33
C HIS A 119 -7.31 -3.91 5.59
N ALA A 120 -6.91 -2.78 6.16
CA ALA A 120 -5.84 -1.96 5.61
C ALA A 120 -4.50 -2.69 5.69
N ALA A 121 -3.66 -2.48 4.68
CA ALA A 121 -2.26 -2.90 4.78
C ALA A 121 -1.47 -1.92 5.63
N ILE A 122 -0.68 -2.45 6.55
CA ILE A 122 0.22 -1.67 7.41
C ILE A 122 1.65 -2.18 7.21
N GLY A 123 2.45 -1.39 6.50
CA GLY A 123 3.87 -1.65 6.29
C GLY A 123 4.76 -0.81 7.19
N ALA A 124 5.98 -1.28 7.44
CA ALA A 124 6.97 -0.52 8.19
C ALA A 124 8.40 -0.77 7.69
N ASP A 125 9.26 0.24 7.88
CA ASP A 125 10.70 0.10 7.76
C ASP A 125 11.29 -0.29 9.12
N VAL A 126 12.22 -1.25 9.14
CA VAL A 126 12.93 -1.69 10.35
C VAL A 126 14.42 -1.82 10.05
N ILE A 127 15.26 -1.28 10.93
CA ILE A 127 16.71 -1.36 10.83
C ILE A 127 17.23 -2.41 11.83
N ALA A 128 17.91 -3.43 11.34
CA ALA A 128 18.58 -4.43 12.16
C ALA A 128 20.06 -4.04 12.38
N GLY A 129 20.51 -4.07 13.64
CA GLY A 129 21.90 -3.87 13.99
C GLY A 129 22.37 -2.41 14.04
N PHE A 130 21.49 -1.49 14.40
CA PHE A 130 21.91 -0.10 14.69
C PHE A 130 22.95 -0.07 15.80
N PRO A 131 23.97 0.82 15.75
CA PRO A 131 25.01 0.90 16.78
C PRO A 131 24.44 0.93 18.19
N GLY A 132 24.97 0.05 19.04
CA GLY A 132 24.51 -0.13 20.41
C GLY A 132 23.26 -1.00 20.59
N GLU A 133 22.64 -1.53 19.53
CA GLU A 133 21.52 -2.46 19.65
C GLU A 133 21.94 -3.76 20.34
N THR A 134 21.38 -4.03 21.51
CA THR A 134 21.61 -5.27 22.27
C THR A 134 20.66 -6.39 21.82
N GLU A 135 20.86 -7.61 22.33
CA GLU A 135 19.94 -8.72 22.10
C GLU A 135 18.52 -8.41 22.64
N SER A 136 18.46 -7.80 23.83
CA SER A 136 17.17 -7.38 24.43
C SER A 136 16.43 -6.35 23.59
N ASP A 137 17.15 -5.39 22.92
CA ASP A 137 16.52 -4.42 22.04
C ASP A 137 15.95 -5.06 20.78
N HIS A 138 16.72 -6.00 20.21
CA HIS A 138 16.25 -6.79 19.06
C HIS A 138 15.03 -7.63 19.40
N ALA A 139 15.10 -8.37 20.52
CA ALA A 139 13.98 -9.19 21.02
C ALA A 139 12.72 -8.33 21.27
N ALA A 140 12.87 -7.13 21.84
CA ALA A 140 11.77 -6.18 22.02
C ALA A 140 11.13 -5.78 20.67
N THR A 141 11.96 -5.58 19.63
CA THR A 141 11.48 -5.24 18.29
C THR A 141 10.74 -6.41 17.65
N VAL A 142 11.26 -7.63 17.75
CA VAL A 142 10.58 -8.85 17.27
C VAL A 142 9.25 -9.05 17.96
N ALA A 143 9.20 -9.01 19.29
CA ALA A 143 7.97 -9.18 20.06
C ALA A 143 6.92 -8.09 19.79
N PHE A 144 7.36 -6.87 19.53
CA PHE A 144 6.47 -5.78 19.11
C PHE A 144 5.82 -6.06 17.77
N ILE A 145 6.60 -6.47 16.77
CA ILE A 145 6.10 -6.78 15.43
C ILE A 145 5.16 -8.00 15.47
N GLU A 146 5.48 -9.03 16.24
CA GLU A 146 4.62 -10.21 16.41
C GLU A 146 3.23 -9.83 16.93
N ARG A 147 3.16 -8.96 17.92
CA ARG A 147 1.92 -8.57 18.62
C ARG A 147 1.03 -7.68 17.78
N HIS A 148 1.60 -6.82 16.93
CA HIS A 148 0.84 -5.79 16.22
C HIS A 148 0.49 -6.17 14.77
N PRO A 149 -0.53 -5.52 14.15
CA PRO A 149 -1.12 -5.92 12.86
C PRO A 149 -0.30 -5.44 11.66
N PHE A 150 1.02 -5.63 11.67
CA PHE A 150 1.83 -5.40 10.48
C PHE A 150 1.49 -6.41 9.39
N THR A 151 1.49 -5.96 8.14
CA THR A 151 1.23 -6.79 6.98
C THR A 151 2.49 -7.09 6.16
N TYR A 152 3.52 -6.25 6.27
CA TYR A 152 4.84 -6.47 5.70
C TYR A 152 5.88 -5.53 6.34
N LEU A 153 7.14 -5.87 6.19
CA LEU A 153 8.26 -5.04 6.64
C LEU A 153 9.29 -4.87 5.53
N HIS A 154 9.84 -3.70 5.42
CA HIS A 154 11.10 -3.47 4.73
C HIS A 154 12.24 -3.54 5.75
N VAL A 155 13.00 -4.60 5.72
CA VAL A 155 14.10 -4.85 6.68
C VAL A 155 15.43 -4.42 6.09
N PHE A 156 16.01 -3.40 6.69
CA PHE A 156 17.32 -2.85 6.35
C PHE A 156 18.38 -3.35 7.33
N SER A 157 19.43 -3.97 6.81
CA SER A 157 20.65 -4.19 7.58
C SER A 157 21.34 -2.84 7.77
N TYR A 158 21.71 -2.51 9.01
CA TYR A 158 22.46 -1.28 9.24
C TYR A 158 23.76 -1.30 8.43
N SER A 159 24.04 -0.19 7.76
CA SER A 159 25.28 0.05 7.03
C SER A 159 25.81 1.43 7.41
N PRO A 160 27.04 1.52 7.92
CA PRO A 160 27.63 2.81 8.32
C PRO A 160 27.80 3.69 7.09
N ARG A 161 27.31 4.93 7.19
CA ARG A 161 27.51 5.95 6.14
C ARG A 161 28.57 6.94 6.61
N PRO A 162 29.64 7.16 5.84
CA PRO A 162 30.69 8.12 6.21
C PRO A 162 30.11 9.48 6.59
N GLY A 163 30.66 10.11 7.62
CA GLY A 163 30.24 11.43 8.09
C GLY A 163 29.00 11.44 9.00
N THR A 164 28.35 10.30 9.24
CA THR A 164 27.21 10.25 10.18
C THR A 164 27.65 9.97 11.61
N LYS A 165 26.94 10.52 12.60
CA LYS A 165 27.16 10.21 14.03
C LYS A 165 27.05 8.71 14.32
N ALA A 166 26.13 8.02 13.67
CA ALA A 166 25.93 6.58 13.84
C ALA A 166 27.17 5.78 13.35
N ALA A 167 27.81 6.18 12.25
CA ALA A 167 29.03 5.50 11.78
C ALA A 167 30.21 5.64 12.76
N ALA A 168 30.29 6.77 13.47
CA ALA A 168 31.30 7.04 14.49
C ALA A 168 30.91 6.57 15.91
N ALA A 169 29.70 6.06 16.08
CA ALA A 169 29.19 5.64 17.39
C ALA A 169 29.97 4.41 17.92
N PRO A 170 30.22 4.31 19.24
CA PRO A 170 30.77 3.12 19.85
C PRO A 170 29.77 1.96 19.76
N HIS A 171 30.23 0.76 20.08
CA HIS A 171 29.41 -0.46 20.14
C HIS A 171 28.74 -0.81 18.80
N GLN A 172 29.50 -0.76 17.71
CA GLN A 172 29.05 -1.26 16.42
C GLN A 172 28.68 -2.75 16.54
N VAL A 173 27.51 -3.11 15.99
CA VAL A 173 27.06 -4.50 16.01
C VAL A 173 27.85 -5.31 14.97
N PRO A 174 28.35 -6.52 15.32
CA PRO A 174 29.08 -7.36 14.36
C PRO A 174 28.24 -7.69 13.12
N ALA A 175 28.86 -7.71 11.95
CA ALA A 175 28.17 -7.96 10.67
C ALA A 175 27.40 -9.29 10.65
N ALA A 176 27.94 -10.35 11.27
CA ALA A 176 27.26 -11.63 11.40
C ALA A 176 25.94 -11.51 12.18
N THR A 177 25.95 -10.77 13.30
CA THR A 177 24.77 -10.51 14.13
C THR A 177 23.74 -9.67 13.35
N ILE A 178 24.18 -8.63 12.63
CA ILE A 178 23.29 -7.83 11.77
C ILE A 178 22.59 -8.73 10.74
N LYS A 179 23.35 -9.59 10.07
CA LYS A 179 22.82 -10.52 9.07
C LYS A 179 21.82 -11.50 9.67
N GLN A 180 22.09 -12.02 10.86
CA GLN A 180 21.19 -12.93 11.58
C GLN A 180 19.88 -12.23 11.95
N ARG A 181 19.93 -11.07 12.61
CA ARG A 181 18.76 -10.28 13.01
C ARG A 181 17.92 -9.87 11.81
N ALA A 182 18.56 -9.41 10.73
CA ALA A 182 17.86 -9.06 9.51
C ALA A 182 17.15 -10.26 8.85
N ARG A 183 17.72 -11.46 8.93
CA ARG A 183 17.09 -12.70 8.45
C ARG A 183 15.86 -13.04 9.27
N GLU A 184 15.95 -12.96 10.60
CA GLU A 184 14.84 -13.21 11.52
C GLU A 184 13.67 -12.26 11.25
N LEU A 185 13.94 -10.95 11.15
CA LEU A 185 12.91 -9.94 10.82
C LEU A 185 12.27 -10.15 9.45
N ARG A 186 13.03 -10.59 8.44
CA ARG A 186 12.49 -10.93 7.11
C ARG A 186 11.58 -12.15 7.18
N SER A 187 11.98 -13.20 7.90
CA SER A 187 11.15 -14.37 8.11
C SER A 187 9.85 -14.03 8.82
N LEU A 188 9.90 -13.14 9.82
CA LEU A 188 8.72 -12.63 10.50
C LEU A 188 7.82 -11.81 9.53
N SER A 189 8.42 -10.97 8.70
CA SER A 189 7.70 -10.21 7.65
C SER A 189 6.99 -11.15 6.68
N ASP A 190 7.65 -12.21 6.22
CA ASP A 190 7.07 -13.20 5.30
C ASP A 190 5.88 -13.90 5.93
N SER A 191 5.98 -14.28 7.22
CA SER A 191 4.90 -14.88 8.00
C SER A 191 3.69 -13.93 8.12
N LYS A 192 3.93 -12.66 8.51
CA LYS A 192 2.88 -11.62 8.59
C LYS A 192 2.22 -11.37 7.24
N SER A 193 3.01 -11.24 6.18
CA SER A 193 2.51 -11.03 4.83
C SER A 193 1.67 -12.20 4.34
N SER A 194 2.08 -13.43 4.64
CA SER A 194 1.31 -14.61 4.28
C SER A 194 0.00 -14.70 5.07
N ALA A 195 0.02 -14.39 6.37
CA ALA A 195 -1.18 -14.35 7.19
C ALA A 195 -2.19 -13.30 6.68
N PHE A 196 -1.69 -12.10 6.32
CA PHE A 196 -2.54 -11.05 5.76
C PHE A 196 -3.15 -11.44 4.41
N ARG A 197 -2.38 -12.07 3.53
CA ARG A 197 -2.92 -12.59 2.26
C ARG A 197 -4.00 -13.63 2.51
N ARG A 198 -3.76 -14.61 3.40
CA ARG A 198 -4.76 -15.64 3.73
C ARG A 198 -6.05 -15.05 4.28
N SER A 199 -6.00 -13.97 5.06
CA SER A 199 -7.19 -13.30 5.58
C SER A 199 -8.05 -12.64 4.50
N GLN A 200 -7.55 -12.52 3.27
CA GLN A 200 -8.30 -11.97 2.14
C GLN A 200 -9.03 -13.03 1.32
N ILE A 201 -8.75 -14.32 1.53
CA ILE A 201 -9.45 -15.41 0.81
C ILE A 201 -10.94 -15.39 1.18
N GLY A 202 -11.79 -15.50 0.17
CA GLY A 202 -13.25 -15.41 0.29
C GLY A 202 -13.78 -13.96 0.24
N ARG A 203 -12.90 -12.96 0.14
CA ARG A 203 -13.30 -11.55 0.02
C ARG A 203 -13.27 -11.09 -1.44
N THR A 204 -14.05 -10.07 -1.74
CA THR A 204 -13.94 -9.32 -2.99
C THR A 204 -13.00 -8.15 -2.79
N LEU A 205 -11.99 -8.03 -3.65
CA LEU A 205 -11.07 -6.92 -3.67
C LEU A 205 -11.21 -6.12 -4.96
N ARG A 206 -11.31 -4.80 -4.84
CA ARG A 206 -11.22 -3.89 -5.98
C ARG A 206 -9.75 -3.70 -6.35
N VAL A 207 -9.39 -4.09 -7.57
CA VAL A 207 -8.01 -4.11 -8.07
C VAL A 207 -7.87 -3.28 -9.35
N LEU A 208 -6.69 -2.71 -9.55
CA LEU A 208 -6.30 -2.08 -10.81
C LEU A 208 -5.41 -3.06 -11.58
N THR A 209 -5.79 -3.42 -12.80
CA THR A 209 -4.97 -4.26 -13.67
C THR A 209 -3.69 -3.55 -14.08
N LEU A 210 -2.58 -4.26 -14.05
CA LEU A 210 -1.26 -3.76 -14.38
C LEU A 210 -0.83 -4.24 -15.79
N HIS A 211 0.25 -3.66 -16.27
CA HIS A 211 0.85 -4.13 -17.53
C HIS A 211 1.36 -5.56 -17.36
N ARG A 212 1.08 -6.40 -18.35
CA ARG A 212 1.61 -7.76 -18.44
C ARG A 212 3.02 -7.73 -19.02
N ASP A 213 3.88 -8.57 -18.51
CA ASP A 213 5.21 -8.85 -19.07
C ASP A 213 5.31 -10.33 -19.47
N ALA A 214 6.45 -10.72 -20.00
CA ALA A 214 6.71 -12.11 -20.40
C ALA A 214 6.68 -13.11 -19.22
N ARG A 215 6.65 -12.64 -17.97
CA ARG A 215 6.57 -13.45 -16.75
C ARG A 215 5.15 -13.62 -16.22
N SER A 216 4.16 -13.05 -16.92
CA SER A 216 2.75 -13.16 -16.53
C SER A 216 2.17 -14.54 -16.87
N ILE A 217 2.90 -15.60 -16.47
CA ILE A 217 2.55 -17.02 -16.58
C ILE A 217 2.62 -17.61 -15.19
N SER A 218 1.55 -18.28 -14.74
CA SER A 218 1.50 -18.92 -13.42
C SER A 218 2.51 -20.08 -13.36
N GLU A 219 3.37 -20.06 -12.35
CA GLU A 219 4.34 -21.13 -12.10
C GLU A 219 3.68 -22.48 -11.78
N HIS A 220 2.45 -22.46 -11.28
CA HIS A 220 1.70 -23.65 -10.88
C HIS A 220 0.90 -24.29 -12.01
N THR A 221 0.28 -23.46 -12.86
CA THR A 221 -0.64 -23.94 -13.90
C THR A 221 -0.10 -23.80 -15.30
N GLY A 222 0.97 -23.03 -15.51
CA GLY A 222 1.46 -22.64 -16.84
C GLY A 222 0.50 -21.72 -17.60
N ALA A 223 -0.60 -21.31 -17.00
CA ALA A 223 -1.60 -20.46 -17.63
C ALA A 223 -1.23 -18.99 -17.56
N GLU A 224 -1.66 -18.22 -18.54
CA GLU A 224 -1.49 -16.77 -18.56
C GLU A 224 -2.40 -16.10 -17.55
N TYR A 225 -1.88 -15.07 -16.89
CA TYR A 225 -2.66 -14.23 -15.99
C TYR A 225 -2.41 -12.74 -16.23
N THR A 226 -3.34 -11.92 -15.76
CA THR A 226 -3.16 -10.46 -15.70
C THR A 226 -2.81 -10.07 -14.27
N PRO A 227 -1.65 -9.42 -14.03
CA PRO A 227 -1.30 -8.91 -12.72
C PRO A 227 -2.16 -7.70 -12.36
N ALA A 228 -2.52 -7.58 -11.10
CA ALA A 228 -3.30 -6.45 -10.59
C ALA A 228 -2.85 -6.05 -9.17
N LEU A 229 -3.19 -4.82 -8.75
CA LEU A 229 -2.89 -4.28 -7.43
C LEU A 229 -4.18 -3.86 -6.72
N SER A 230 -4.39 -4.42 -5.53
CA SER A 230 -5.56 -4.09 -4.72
C SER A 230 -5.44 -2.76 -3.98
N THR A 231 -6.56 -2.26 -3.46
CA THR A 231 -6.62 -1.07 -2.62
C THR A 231 -5.69 -1.18 -1.41
N ASN A 232 -5.62 -2.36 -0.79
CA ASN A 232 -4.76 -2.66 0.37
C ASN A 232 -3.38 -3.24 -0.02
N TYR A 233 -2.86 -2.85 -1.20
CA TYR A 233 -1.47 -3.08 -1.63
C TYR A 233 -1.09 -4.54 -1.86
N LEU A 234 -2.04 -5.42 -2.12
CA LEU A 234 -1.77 -6.82 -2.43
C LEU A 234 -1.71 -7.05 -3.94
N ARG A 235 -0.73 -7.85 -4.36
CA ARG A 235 -0.64 -8.31 -5.74
C ARG A 235 -1.63 -9.43 -5.97
N VAL A 236 -2.42 -9.31 -7.05
CA VAL A 236 -3.44 -10.27 -7.44
C VAL A 236 -3.14 -10.77 -8.84
N GLN A 237 -3.26 -12.07 -9.06
CA GLN A 237 -3.21 -12.72 -10.37
C GLN A 237 -4.64 -13.06 -10.79
N ILE A 238 -5.06 -12.54 -11.94
CA ILE A 238 -6.38 -12.78 -12.50
C ILE A 238 -6.18 -13.70 -13.71
N PRO A 239 -6.70 -14.94 -13.72
CA PRO A 239 -6.58 -15.83 -14.86
C PRO A 239 -7.10 -15.19 -16.14
N GLY A 240 -6.33 -15.32 -17.25
CA GLY A 240 -6.69 -14.74 -18.53
C GLY A 240 -6.01 -13.40 -18.82
N ILE A 241 -6.35 -12.85 -20.00
CA ILE A 241 -5.75 -11.65 -20.56
C ILE A 241 -6.77 -10.51 -20.50
N PHE A 242 -6.47 -9.50 -19.70
CA PHE A 242 -7.30 -8.30 -19.57
C PHE A 242 -6.47 -7.06 -19.92
N PRO A 243 -7.09 -5.99 -20.43
CA PRO A 243 -6.41 -4.71 -20.65
C PRO A 243 -5.82 -4.18 -19.34
N SER A 244 -4.65 -3.55 -19.41
CA SER A 244 -4.06 -2.84 -18.27
C SER A 244 -4.82 -1.55 -17.94
N ASN A 245 -4.60 -1.03 -16.74
CA ASN A 245 -5.21 0.22 -16.25
C ASN A 245 -6.74 0.16 -16.24
N GLN A 246 -7.31 -0.99 -15.84
CA GLN A 246 -8.75 -1.19 -15.68
C GLN A 246 -9.07 -1.61 -14.24
N TRP A 247 -10.16 -1.07 -13.69
CA TRP A 247 -10.69 -1.54 -12.41
C TRP A 247 -11.44 -2.85 -12.60
N GLN A 248 -11.19 -3.77 -11.67
CA GLN A 248 -11.89 -5.05 -11.59
C GLN A 248 -12.25 -5.35 -10.14
N ASP A 249 -13.41 -5.91 -9.91
CA ASP A 249 -13.78 -6.51 -8.63
C ASP A 249 -13.51 -8.01 -8.71
N VAL A 250 -12.59 -8.49 -7.85
CA VAL A 250 -12.06 -9.85 -7.92
C VAL A 250 -12.38 -10.59 -6.64
N ALA A 251 -13.11 -11.72 -6.76
CA ALA A 251 -13.31 -12.67 -5.68
C ALA A 251 -12.01 -13.46 -5.47
N ILE A 252 -11.40 -13.33 -4.30
CA ILE A 252 -10.14 -13.98 -3.95
C ILE A 252 -10.41 -15.43 -3.56
N THR A 253 -9.79 -16.36 -4.27
CA THR A 253 -10.01 -17.80 -4.09
C THR A 253 -8.87 -18.51 -3.40
N SER A 254 -7.62 -18.06 -3.62
CA SER A 254 -6.44 -18.71 -3.06
C SER A 254 -5.25 -17.75 -2.91
N GLN A 255 -4.19 -18.26 -2.27
CA GLN A 255 -2.86 -17.64 -2.23
C GLN A 255 -1.87 -18.57 -2.90
N GLU A 256 -1.06 -18.04 -3.82
CA GLU A 256 0.07 -18.72 -4.44
C GLU A 256 1.36 -17.90 -4.23
N GLY A 257 2.26 -18.43 -3.40
CA GLY A 257 3.48 -17.71 -3.03
C GLY A 257 3.19 -16.32 -2.46
N ASN A 258 3.64 -15.29 -3.15
CA ASN A 258 3.48 -13.89 -2.77
C ASN A 258 2.28 -13.19 -3.43
N TYR A 259 1.41 -13.93 -4.09
CA TYR A 259 0.25 -13.41 -4.81
C TYR A 259 -1.04 -13.97 -4.23
N LEU A 260 -2.11 -13.22 -4.40
CA LEU A 260 -3.47 -13.72 -4.31
C LEU A 260 -3.94 -14.13 -5.70
N CYS A 261 -4.74 -15.18 -5.79
CA CYS A 261 -5.41 -15.58 -7.01
C CYS A 261 -6.91 -15.36 -6.85
N GLY A 262 -7.56 -14.92 -7.91
CA GLY A 262 -9.00 -14.69 -7.87
C GLY A 262 -9.62 -14.56 -9.24
N GLN A 263 -10.94 -14.54 -9.28
CA GLN A 263 -11.74 -14.44 -10.50
C GLN A 263 -12.50 -13.12 -10.51
N ILE A 264 -12.60 -12.50 -11.69
CA ILE A 264 -13.43 -11.30 -11.87
C ILE A 264 -14.89 -11.70 -11.57
N LEU A 265 -15.53 -10.87 -10.76
CA LEU A 265 -16.99 -10.94 -10.63
C LEU A 265 -17.59 -10.34 -11.90
N GLU A 266 -18.35 -11.15 -12.63
CA GLU A 266 -19.15 -10.61 -13.73
C GLU A 266 -20.15 -9.60 -13.12
N SER A 267 -20.05 -8.33 -13.54
CA SER A 267 -21.12 -7.39 -13.26
C SER A 267 -22.37 -7.89 -13.97
N ASP A 268 -23.47 -8.09 -13.23
CA ASP A 268 -24.76 -8.34 -13.86
C ASP A 268 -24.94 -7.31 -15.00
N PRO A 269 -25.31 -7.78 -16.21
CA PRO A 269 -25.60 -6.83 -17.29
C PRO A 269 -26.69 -5.89 -16.77
N PRO A 270 -26.59 -4.58 -17.06
CA PRO A 270 -27.63 -3.65 -16.66
C PRO A 270 -28.99 -4.19 -17.14
N PRO A 271 -30.05 -4.13 -16.32
CA PRO A 271 -31.36 -4.63 -16.70
C PRO A 271 -31.69 -4.04 -18.08
N LEU A 272 -31.99 -4.91 -19.02
CA LEU A 272 -32.41 -4.52 -20.35
C LEU A 272 -33.55 -3.53 -20.17
N CYS A 273 -33.33 -2.31 -20.57
CA CYS A 273 -34.37 -1.31 -20.62
C CYS A 273 -35.41 -1.82 -21.63
N GLU A 274 -36.49 -2.44 -21.14
CA GLU A 274 -37.62 -2.79 -22.00
C GLU A 274 -38.08 -1.50 -22.64
N SER A 275 -37.76 -1.35 -23.92
CA SER A 275 -38.30 -0.30 -24.74
C SER A 275 -39.80 -0.54 -24.83
N SER A 276 -40.56 0.14 -23.98
CA SER A 276 -41.99 0.28 -24.10
C SER A 276 -42.31 0.85 -25.48
N ALA A 277 -42.66 -0.04 -26.40
CA ALA A 277 -43.20 0.34 -27.70
C ALA A 277 -44.55 0.96 -27.47
N TYR A 278 -44.62 2.28 -27.31
CA TYR A 278 -45.86 3.04 -27.42
C TYR A 278 -46.27 3.05 -28.90
N SER A 279 -47.13 2.11 -29.28
CA SER A 279 -47.87 2.18 -30.55
C SER A 279 -48.96 3.22 -30.41
N ALA A 280 -48.70 4.43 -30.85
CA ALA A 280 -49.74 5.45 -31.02
C ALA A 280 -50.49 5.19 -32.31
N SER A 281 -51.67 4.56 -32.19
CA SER A 281 -52.64 4.50 -33.31
C SER A 281 -53.30 5.89 -33.48
N LEU A 282 -52.82 6.66 -34.45
CA LEU A 282 -53.52 7.84 -34.95
C LEU A 282 -54.76 7.40 -35.78
N ARG A 283 -55.97 7.56 -35.20
CA ARG A 283 -57.20 7.66 -35.97
C ARG A 283 -57.54 9.11 -36.14
N TYR A 284 -57.65 9.58 -37.37
CA TYR A 284 -58.32 10.81 -37.76
C TYR A 284 -59.75 10.48 -38.25
N PRO A 285 -60.71 11.34 -37.96
CA PRO A 285 -62.02 11.31 -38.56
C PRO A 285 -62.03 11.88 -39.97
#